data_c459508f501535fcb9083219feae8f6a
#
_entry.id   c459508f501535fcb9083219feae8f6a
#
_cell.length_a   1.000
_cell.length_b   1.000
_cell.length_c   1.000
_cell.angle_alpha   90.00
_cell.angle_beta   90.00
_cell.angle_gamma   90.00
#
_symmetry.space_group_name_H-M   'P 1'
#
loop_
_entity.id
_entity.type
_entity.pdbx_description
1 polymer ?
#
loop_
_entity_poly.entity_id
_entity_poly.type
_entity_poly.pdbx_seq_one_letter_code
_entity_poly.pdbx_strand_id
1 'polypeptide(L)'
;VKTAITELFGIEHPIIQGGMHFVGFAELAAAVSNAGGLGIITGLTQKTPELLAKEIARCRDMTDKPFGVNLTFLPTFAAPPYPEYIAAIVEGGIKAVETAGRSPEQYMPALKAAGIKVIHKCTSVRHSLKAERIGCDAVSVDGFECGGHPGEDDIPNMILLPRAAEELKIPFVASGGMADGRSLVAALSLGAAGMNMGTRFIATKEAPVHQNVKNALVAATELDTRLIMRSLRNTERVLRNANVDRLIEIEREKGDKLKIDDIHDQVAGVYPRIMLEGQMDAGAWSCGMVAGLIHDIPSCKELVDRNHERGGTDHPQPPDGVPGWDGGDAKGRLTPPNFLTTAANGRWNRARGLLNKDKIPSKSISGGVRGPEKRFFCSCRCPRDRMGRLRAR
;
A
#
# COMPACT_ATOMS: atom_id res chain seq x y z
N VAL A 1 2.82 2.54 -20.90
CA VAL A 1 2.95 3.93 -20.42
C VAL A 1 4.30 4.08 -19.72
N LYS A 2 5.21 4.95 -20.24
CA LYS A 2 6.47 5.28 -19.56
C LYS A 2 6.23 6.19 -18.38
N THR A 3 6.74 5.81 -17.21
CA THR A 3 6.68 6.58 -15.97
C THR A 3 8.02 6.49 -15.24
N ALA A 4 8.22 7.33 -14.21
CA ALA A 4 9.43 7.25 -13.38
C ALA A 4 9.63 5.87 -12.72
N ILE A 5 8.54 5.14 -12.43
CA ILE A 5 8.61 3.79 -11.88
C ILE A 5 9.05 2.77 -12.93
N THR A 6 8.57 2.86 -14.17
CA THR A 6 9.03 1.95 -15.24
C THR A 6 10.51 2.15 -15.55
N GLU A 7 10.98 3.40 -15.54
CA GLU A 7 12.40 3.72 -15.74
C GLU A 7 13.26 3.27 -14.56
N LEU A 8 12.79 3.47 -13.32
CA LEU A 8 13.53 3.14 -12.10
C LEU A 8 13.82 1.63 -12.00
N PHE A 9 12.82 0.80 -12.32
CA PHE A 9 12.91 -0.65 -12.15
C PHE A 9 13.15 -1.42 -13.46
N GLY A 10 13.18 -0.75 -14.62
CA GLY A 10 13.37 -1.38 -15.93
C GLY A 10 12.21 -2.28 -16.34
N ILE A 11 10.98 -1.92 -15.97
CA ILE A 11 9.75 -2.67 -16.27
C ILE A 11 8.94 -2.00 -17.39
N GLU A 12 8.08 -2.77 -18.05
CA GLU A 12 7.29 -2.30 -19.19
C GLU A 12 6.04 -1.53 -18.76
N HIS A 13 5.35 -2.02 -17.71
CA HIS A 13 4.12 -1.45 -17.20
C HIS A 13 4.33 -0.93 -15.76
N PRO A 14 3.75 0.23 -15.38
CA PRO A 14 3.91 0.81 -14.05
C PRO A 14 3.05 0.07 -13.00
N ILE A 15 3.21 -1.25 -12.95
CA ILE A 15 2.45 -2.18 -12.11
C ILE A 15 3.41 -3.01 -11.28
N ILE A 16 3.23 -2.98 -9.95
CA ILE A 16 3.99 -3.77 -9.00
C ILE A 16 3.05 -4.77 -8.33
N GLN A 17 3.46 -6.02 -8.20
CA GLN A 17 2.84 -6.97 -7.28
C GLN A 17 3.57 -6.85 -5.95
N GLY A 18 2.92 -6.31 -4.93
CA GLY A 18 3.51 -6.11 -3.61
C GLY A 18 3.81 -7.43 -2.87
N GLY A 19 4.76 -7.37 -1.95
CA GLY A 19 5.07 -8.50 -1.09
C GLY A 19 3.87 -8.93 -0.26
N MET A 20 3.57 -10.23 -0.26
CA MET A 20 2.44 -10.84 0.45
C MET A 20 2.84 -12.15 1.08
N HIS A 21 2.63 -12.28 2.39
CA HIS A 21 3.02 -13.45 3.17
C HIS A 21 2.31 -14.72 2.69
N PHE A 22 3.06 -15.79 2.40
CA PHE A 22 2.59 -17.04 1.80
C PHE A 22 1.85 -16.92 0.46
N VAL A 23 2.09 -15.84 -0.29
CA VAL A 23 1.56 -15.61 -1.63
C VAL A 23 2.69 -15.27 -2.62
N GLY A 24 3.58 -14.36 -2.22
CA GLY A 24 4.69 -13.88 -3.05
C GLY A 24 5.83 -14.90 -3.15
N PHE A 25 5.61 -15.98 -3.88
CA PHE A 25 6.61 -16.98 -4.26
C PHE A 25 7.12 -16.74 -5.68
N ALA A 26 8.10 -17.53 -6.10
CA ALA A 26 8.74 -17.42 -7.41
C ALA A 26 7.74 -17.53 -8.57
N GLU A 27 6.71 -18.39 -8.47
CA GLU A 27 5.68 -18.56 -9.50
C GLU A 27 4.96 -17.24 -9.79
N LEU A 28 4.46 -16.59 -8.74
CA LEU A 28 3.74 -15.34 -8.91
C LEU A 28 4.68 -14.21 -9.35
N ALA A 29 5.84 -14.10 -8.70
CA ALA A 29 6.80 -13.04 -9.01
C ALA A 29 7.29 -13.12 -10.47
N ALA A 30 7.66 -14.32 -10.94
CA ALA A 30 8.06 -14.54 -12.31
C ALA A 30 6.93 -14.27 -13.32
N ALA A 31 5.70 -14.72 -13.04
CA ALA A 31 4.56 -14.49 -13.89
C ALA A 31 4.24 -13.00 -14.08
N VAL A 32 4.29 -12.22 -13.00
CA VAL A 32 4.09 -10.76 -13.06
C VAL A 32 5.22 -10.08 -13.83
N SER A 33 6.47 -10.49 -13.60
CA SER A 33 7.63 -9.94 -14.32
C SER A 33 7.58 -10.27 -15.81
N ASN A 34 7.21 -11.49 -16.18
CA ASN A 34 7.02 -11.92 -17.57
C ASN A 34 5.84 -11.18 -18.26
N ALA A 35 4.87 -10.71 -17.46
CA ALA A 35 3.78 -9.87 -17.94
C ALA A 35 4.16 -8.38 -18.07
N GLY A 36 5.42 -8.02 -17.76
CA GLY A 36 5.93 -6.65 -17.91
C GLY A 36 5.79 -5.77 -16.66
N GLY A 37 5.31 -6.30 -15.54
CA GLY A 37 5.28 -5.63 -14.22
C GLY A 37 6.53 -5.92 -13.39
N LEU A 38 6.54 -5.51 -12.13
CA LEU A 38 7.54 -5.90 -11.14
C LEU A 38 6.94 -6.94 -10.18
N GLY A 39 7.32 -8.20 -10.34
CA GLY A 39 6.98 -9.26 -9.38
C GLY A 39 7.88 -9.21 -8.15
N ILE A 40 7.34 -9.52 -6.99
CA ILE A 40 8.06 -9.43 -5.70
C ILE A 40 7.96 -10.76 -4.95
N ILE A 41 9.10 -11.39 -4.67
CA ILE A 41 9.21 -12.51 -3.72
C ILE A 41 9.09 -11.97 -2.30
N THR A 42 8.28 -12.60 -1.46
CA THR A 42 8.18 -12.24 -0.04
C THR A 42 9.27 -12.96 0.75
N GLY A 43 10.32 -12.20 1.12
CA GLY A 43 11.53 -12.75 1.71
C GLY A 43 11.30 -13.54 3.01
N LEU A 44 10.51 -12.99 3.94
CA LEU A 44 10.28 -13.65 5.25
C LEU A 44 9.30 -14.83 5.18
N THR A 45 8.63 -15.08 4.06
CA THR A 45 7.92 -16.36 3.82
C THR A 45 8.92 -17.49 3.72
N GLN A 46 10.10 -17.20 3.22
CA GLN A 46 11.26 -18.09 3.24
C GLN A 46 11.87 -18.03 4.65
N LYS A 47 11.73 -19.11 5.40
CA LYS A 47 12.03 -19.16 6.85
C LYS A 47 13.50 -18.93 7.20
N THR A 48 14.40 -19.04 6.22
CA THR A 48 15.84 -18.79 6.39
C THR A 48 16.42 -18.04 5.17
N PRO A 49 17.56 -17.34 5.33
CA PRO A 49 18.26 -16.71 4.21
C PRO A 49 18.64 -17.68 3.08
N GLU A 50 19.02 -18.93 3.41
CA GLU A 50 19.35 -19.97 2.43
C GLU A 50 18.13 -20.41 1.62
N LEU A 51 16.95 -20.48 2.26
CA LEU A 51 15.69 -20.74 1.55
C LEU A 51 15.32 -19.56 0.65
N LEU A 52 15.57 -18.33 1.08
CA LEU A 52 15.38 -17.16 0.21
C LEU A 52 16.34 -17.21 -0.99
N ALA A 53 17.60 -17.53 -0.80
CA ALA A 53 18.55 -17.69 -1.91
C ALA A 53 18.09 -18.74 -2.93
N LYS A 54 17.58 -19.88 -2.47
CA LYS A 54 17.00 -20.92 -3.34
C LYS A 54 15.77 -20.41 -4.09
N GLU A 55 14.91 -19.65 -3.42
CA GLU A 55 13.69 -19.10 -4.02
C GLU A 55 14.02 -18.03 -5.08
N ILE A 56 15.03 -17.21 -4.83
CA ILE A 56 15.56 -16.25 -5.81
C ILE A 56 16.10 -16.98 -7.05
N ALA A 57 16.91 -18.05 -6.86
CA ALA A 57 17.41 -18.87 -7.95
C ALA A 57 16.27 -19.50 -8.76
N ARG A 58 15.28 -20.10 -8.08
CA ARG A 58 14.10 -20.67 -8.70
C ARG A 58 13.30 -19.65 -9.53
N CYS A 59 13.14 -18.42 -9.03
CA CYS A 59 12.49 -17.35 -9.80
C CYS A 59 13.31 -16.96 -11.03
N ARG A 60 14.64 -16.93 -10.90
CA ARG A 60 15.56 -16.65 -12.01
C ARG A 60 15.45 -17.68 -13.13
N ASP A 61 15.19 -18.94 -12.81
CA ASP A 61 14.97 -20.00 -13.80
C ASP A 61 13.63 -19.84 -14.54
N MET A 62 12.68 -19.06 -13.98
CA MET A 62 11.34 -18.83 -14.55
C MET A 62 11.24 -17.52 -15.36
N THR A 63 12.18 -16.57 -15.15
CA THR A 63 12.15 -15.25 -15.81
C THR A 63 13.52 -14.64 -15.94
N ASP A 64 13.78 -14.01 -17.09
CA ASP A 64 14.93 -13.12 -17.34
C ASP A 64 14.61 -11.64 -17.05
N LYS A 65 13.34 -11.35 -16.72
CA LYS A 65 12.86 -10.00 -16.42
C LYS A 65 13.21 -9.55 -15.01
N PRO A 66 13.20 -8.22 -14.74
CA PRO A 66 13.40 -7.70 -13.39
C PRO A 66 12.34 -8.21 -12.42
N PHE A 67 12.76 -8.67 -11.25
CA PHE A 67 11.91 -8.96 -10.10
C PHE A 67 12.59 -8.49 -8.81
N GLY A 68 11.82 -8.34 -7.75
CA GLY A 68 12.30 -7.86 -6.48
C GLY A 68 12.07 -8.83 -5.32
N VAL A 69 12.54 -8.42 -4.14
CA VAL A 69 12.30 -9.13 -2.87
C VAL A 69 11.74 -8.16 -1.85
N ASN A 70 10.71 -8.60 -1.11
CA ASN A 70 10.15 -7.85 0.01
C ASN A 70 10.83 -8.25 1.32
N LEU A 71 11.17 -7.26 2.14
CA LEU A 71 11.55 -7.42 3.54
C LEU A 71 10.67 -6.56 4.43
N THR A 72 9.91 -7.20 5.32
CA THR A 72 9.01 -6.52 6.26
C THR A 72 9.63 -6.47 7.64
N PHE A 73 9.89 -5.27 8.16
CA PHE A 73 10.50 -5.04 9.46
C PHE A 73 9.41 -4.85 10.53
N LEU A 74 8.85 -5.95 11.01
CA LEU A 74 7.86 -5.94 12.09
C LEU A 74 8.49 -6.22 13.45
N PRO A 75 7.89 -5.73 14.55
CA PRO A 75 8.26 -6.17 15.89
C PRO A 75 7.95 -7.67 16.02
N THR A 76 8.95 -8.47 16.34
CA THR A 76 8.84 -9.91 16.54
C THR A 76 9.52 -10.29 17.85
N PHE A 77 9.11 -11.40 18.49
CA PHE A 77 9.77 -11.92 19.69
C PHE A 77 11.25 -12.26 19.43
N ALA A 78 11.55 -12.79 18.24
CA ALA A 78 12.91 -13.02 17.77
C ALA A 78 13.05 -12.30 16.42
N ALA A 79 13.93 -11.31 16.35
CA ALA A 79 14.17 -10.60 15.10
C ALA A 79 14.77 -11.55 14.05
N PRO A 80 14.21 -11.59 12.83
CA PRO A 80 14.85 -12.32 11.73
C PRO A 80 16.28 -11.83 11.50
N PRO A 81 17.19 -12.67 11.03
CA PRO A 81 18.55 -12.29 10.70
C PRO A 81 18.56 -11.44 9.42
N TYR A 82 18.10 -10.20 9.51
CA TYR A 82 17.95 -9.30 8.35
C TYR A 82 19.26 -9.05 7.58
N PRO A 83 20.45 -8.92 8.23
CA PRO A 83 21.71 -8.79 7.49
C PRO A 83 21.97 -9.98 6.56
N GLU A 84 21.69 -11.19 7.00
CA GLU A 84 21.86 -12.43 6.23
C GLU A 84 20.84 -12.54 5.09
N TYR A 85 19.59 -12.11 5.31
CA TYR A 85 18.61 -11.98 4.22
C TYR A 85 19.05 -10.96 3.17
N ILE A 86 19.63 -9.83 3.60
CA ILE A 86 20.15 -8.82 2.69
C ILE A 86 21.35 -9.36 1.91
N ALA A 87 22.25 -10.13 2.55
CA ALA A 87 23.35 -10.80 1.88
C ALA A 87 22.84 -11.74 0.78
N ALA A 88 21.85 -12.60 1.09
CA ALA A 88 21.23 -13.49 0.10
C ALA A 88 20.59 -12.73 -1.09
N ILE A 89 19.98 -11.56 -0.82
CA ILE A 89 19.41 -10.69 -1.85
C ILE A 89 20.52 -10.12 -2.77
N VAL A 90 21.61 -9.65 -2.17
CA VAL A 90 22.75 -9.07 -2.90
C VAL A 90 23.45 -10.13 -3.75
N GLU A 91 23.77 -11.28 -3.15
CA GLU A 91 24.39 -12.43 -3.83
C GLU A 91 23.51 -12.99 -4.93
N GLY A 92 22.18 -13.01 -4.73
CA GLY A 92 21.20 -13.39 -5.75
C GLY A 92 21.07 -12.38 -6.89
N GLY A 93 21.81 -11.26 -6.87
CA GLY A 93 21.81 -10.26 -7.93
C GLY A 93 20.51 -9.47 -8.07
N ILE A 94 19.69 -9.40 -7.03
CA ILE A 94 18.44 -8.65 -6.99
C ILE A 94 18.74 -7.14 -7.10
N LYS A 95 17.93 -6.43 -7.90
CA LYS A 95 18.08 -4.98 -8.14
C LYS A 95 16.97 -4.14 -7.54
N ALA A 96 15.87 -4.74 -7.10
CA ALA A 96 14.73 -4.07 -6.49
C ALA A 96 14.39 -4.72 -5.14
N VAL A 97 14.28 -3.91 -4.09
CA VAL A 97 13.83 -4.35 -2.76
C VAL A 97 12.65 -3.50 -2.32
N GLU A 98 11.54 -4.17 -2.03
CA GLU A 98 10.41 -3.55 -1.34
C GLU A 98 10.60 -3.74 0.16
N THR A 99 10.51 -2.65 0.92
CA THR A 99 10.54 -2.71 2.39
C THR A 99 9.21 -2.25 2.98
N ALA A 100 8.81 -2.83 4.12
CA ALA A 100 7.58 -2.50 4.81
C ALA A 100 7.76 -2.51 6.33
N GLY A 101 6.80 -1.97 7.07
CA GLY A 101 6.82 -1.91 8.53
C GLY A 101 7.72 -0.80 9.06
N ARG A 102 8.69 -1.12 9.92
CA ARG A 102 9.62 -0.13 10.48
C ARG A 102 10.57 0.41 9.41
N SER A 103 11.15 1.60 9.68
CA SER A 103 12.11 2.25 8.80
C SER A 103 13.28 1.32 8.42
N PRO A 104 13.63 1.21 7.12
CA PRO A 104 14.78 0.43 6.66
C PRO A 104 16.12 1.15 6.86
N GLU A 105 16.16 2.29 7.54
CA GLU A 105 17.29 3.23 7.64
C GLU A 105 18.64 2.55 7.93
N GLN A 106 18.67 1.62 8.89
CA GLN A 106 19.90 0.90 9.27
C GLN A 106 20.45 -0.02 8.17
N TYR A 107 19.62 -0.44 7.22
CA TYR A 107 19.99 -1.34 6.13
C TYR A 107 20.25 -0.61 4.81
N MET A 108 19.87 0.67 4.72
CA MET A 108 20.06 1.45 3.50
C MET A 108 21.50 1.49 3.01
N PRO A 109 22.54 1.64 3.88
CA PRO A 109 23.92 1.65 3.40
C PRO A 109 24.30 0.37 2.63
N ALA A 110 23.94 -0.81 3.14
CA ALA A 110 24.23 -2.09 2.48
C ALA A 110 23.48 -2.25 1.16
N LEU A 111 22.19 -1.91 1.12
CA LEU A 111 21.36 -1.97 -0.08
C LEU A 111 21.87 -1.01 -1.17
N LYS A 112 22.23 0.21 -0.80
CA LYS A 112 22.73 1.22 -1.75
C LYS A 112 24.12 0.87 -2.27
N ALA A 113 25.01 0.34 -1.43
CA ALA A 113 26.34 -0.12 -1.86
C ALA A 113 26.24 -1.24 -2.91
N ALA A 114 25.22 -2.10 -2.84
CA ALA A 114 24.92 -3.13 -3.84
C ALA A 114 24.18 -2.59 -5.10
N GLY A 115 23.91 -1.29 -5.18
CA GLY A 115 23.18 -0.66 -6.30
C GLY A 115 21.69 -1.04 -6.35
N ILE A 116 21.13 -1.51 -5.23
CA ILE A 116 19.72 -1.91 -5.14
C ILE A 116 18.82 -0.67 -5.06
N LYS A 117 17.73 -0.69 -5.82
CA LYS A 117 16.66 0.29 -5.74
C LYS A 117 15.67 -0.11 -4.65
N VAL A 118 15.40 0.81 -3.73
CA VAL A 118 14.55 0.54 -2.57
C VAL A 118 13.24 1.31 -2.70
N ILE A 119 12.13 0.58 -2.65
CA ILE A 119 10.77 1.13 -2.51
C ILE A 119 10.26 0.80 -1.10
N HIS A 120 9.83 1.83 -0.34
CA HIS A 120 9.33 1.64 1.03
C HIS A 120 7.82 1.85 1.10
N LYS A 121 7.09 0.93 1.76
CA LYS A 121 5.63 1.04 1.96
C LYS A 121 5.33 1.99 3.12
N CYS A 122 4.49 2.98 2.87
CA CYS A 122 4.12 4.02 3.83
C CYS A 122 2.63 4.30 3.80
N THR A 123 2.02 4.44 4.97
CA THR A 123 0.59 4.72 5.15
C THR A 123 0.28 6.20 5.42
N SER A 124 1.30 7.07 5.40
CA SER A 124 1.12 8.51 5.61
C SER A 124 2.19 9.33 4.87
N VAL A 125 1.87 10.58 4.55
CA VAL A 125 2.82 11.52 3.94
C VAL A 125 4.06 11.72 4.82
N ARG A 126 3.89 11.81 6.14
CA ARG A 126 5.00 11.93 7.10
C ARG A 126 6.00 10.78 6.99
N HIS A 127 5.51 9.54 6.88
CA HIS A 127 6.37 8.36 6.73
C HIS A 127 7.02 8.33 5.34
N SER A 128 6.31 8.75 4.30
CA SER A 128 6.82 8.86 2.93
C SER A 128 7.97 9.87 2.84
N LEU A 129 7.84 11.04 3.47
CA LEU A 129 8.92 12.02 3.57
C LEU A 129 10.13 11.52 4.38
N LYS A 130 9.90 10.68 5.41
CA LYS A 130 11.01 10.03 6.10
C LYS A 130 11.72 9.03 5.19
N ALA A 131 10.97 8.21 4.43
CA ALA A 131 11.55 7.28 3.46
C ALA A 131 12.41 8.00 2.41
N GLU A 132 11.94 9.11 1.89
CA GLU A 132 12.72 9.97 0.99
C GLU A 132 14.02 10.45 1.64
N ARG A 133 13.95 10.99 2.87
CA ARG A 133 15.13 11.52 3.58
C ARG A 133 16.21 10.48 3.87
N ILE A 134 15.83 9.22 4.11
CA ILE A 134 16.79 8.13 4.35
C ILE A 134 17.34 7.50 3.07
N GLY A 135 16.94 8.02 1.88
CA GLY A 135 17.49 7.64 0.60
C GLY A 135 16.75 6.49 -0.12
N CYS A 136 15.49 6.22 0.20
CA CYS A 136 14.68 5.34 -0.64
C CYS A 136 14.53 5.93 -2.05
N ASP A 137 14.48 5.07 -3.07
CA ASP A 137 14.37 5.48 -4.48
C ASP A 137 12.92 5.74 -4.89
N ALA A 138 11.97 5.11 -4.20
CA ALA A 138 10.54 5.29 -4.40
C ALA A 138 9.77 4.98 -3.10
N VAL A 139 8.48 5.33 -3.09
CA VAL A 139 7.55 5.02 -2.00
C VAL A 139 6.32 4.30 -2.56
N SER A 140 5.85 3.26 -1.88
CA SER A 140 4.50 2.72 -2.06
C SER A 140 3.59 3.40 -1.03
N VAL A 141 2.64 4.20 -1.50
CA VAL A 141 1.71 4.95 -0.64
C VAL A 141 0.45 4.11 -0.46
N ASP A 142 0.31 3.55 0.73
CA ASP A 142 -0.75 2.60 1.06
C ASP A 142 -1.92 3.33 1.73
N GLY A 143 -3.04 3.50 1.00
CA GLY A 143 -4.25 4.12 1.53
C GLY A 143 -5.05 3.19 2.43
N PHE A 144 -6.07 3.76 3.09
CA PHE A 144 -6.95 3.06 4.03
C PHE A 144 -7.61 1.80 3.44
N GLU A 145 -7.78 1.74 2.12
CA GLU A 145 -8.42 0.64 1.39
C GLU A 145 -7.54 -0.62 1.32
N CYS A 146 -6.26 -0.54 1.69
CA CYS A 146 -5.33 -1.66 1.54
C CYS A 146 -5.65 -2.82 2.48
N GLY A 147 -5.28 -4.02 2.06
CA GLY A 147 -5.22 -5.20 2.92
C GLY A 147 -3.94 -5.20 3.76
N GLY A 148 -3.98 -5.86 4.92
CA GLY A 148 -2.90 -5.81 5.89
C GLY A 148 -2.97 -4.53 6.72
N HIS A 149 -1.84 -3.87 6.95
CA HIS A 149 -1.72 -2.77 7.90
C HIS A 149 -1.88 -1.39 7.23
N PRO A 150 -3.10 -0.77 7.23
CA PRO A 150 -3.35 0.53 6.59
C PRO A 150 -2.83 1.72 7.43
N GLY A 151 -2.23 1.46 8.59
CA GLY A 151 -1.91 2.48 9.58
C GLY A 151 -3.11 2.85 10.45
N GLU A 152 -2.96 3.91 11.25
CA GLU A 152 -3.94 4.31 12.27
C GLU A 152 -4.68 5.61 11.89
N ASP A 153 -4.33 6.24 10.77
CA ASP A 153 -4.83 7.57 10.39
C ASP A 153 -6.07 7.51 9.47
N ASP A 154 -6.45 6.32 8.97
CA ASP A 154 -7.64 6.05 8.14
C ASP A 154 -7.77 6.94 6.89
N ILE A 155 -6.66 7.33 6.27
CA ILE A 155 -6.67 8.24 5.13
C ILE A 155 -6.85 7.45 3.83
N PRO A 156 -7.97 7.66 3.09
CA PRO A 156 -8.19 7.02 1.80
C PRO A 156 -7.27 7.59 0.70
N ASN A 157 -7.01 6.80 -0.33
CA ASN A 157 -6.12 7.16 -1.43
C ASN A 157 -6.55 8.44 -2.16
N MET A 158 -7.85 8.74 -2.22
CA MET A 158 -8.34 9.96 -2.85
C MET A 158 -7.78 11.25 -2.21
N ILE A 159 -7.38 11.20 -0.94
CA ILE A 159 -6.75 12.30 -0.21
C ILE A 159 -5.24 12.08 -0.07
N LEU A 160 -4.84 10.84 0.21
CA LEU A 160 -3.45 10.53 0.54
C LEU A 160 -2.51 10.72 -0.66
N LEU A 161 -2.93 10.28 -1.87
CA LEU A 161 -2.09 10.35 -3.08
C LEU A 161 -1.82 11.80 -3.53
N PRO A 162 -2.82 12.69 -3.70
CA PRO A 162 -2.53 14.08 -4.06
C PRO A 162 -1.71 14.80 -2.99
N ARG A 163 -1.91 14.50 -1.71
CA ARG A 163 -1.06 15.04 -0.63
C ARG A 163 0.38 14.53 -0.72
N ALA A 164 0.58 13.25 -1.08
CA ALA A 164 1.91 12.71 -1.32
C ALA A 164 2.58 13.38 -2.55
N ALA A 165 1.80 13.62 -3.62
CA ALA A 165 2.29 14.29 -4.84
C ALA A 165 2.72 15.74 -4.61
N GLU A 166 2.08 16.46 -3.67
CA GLU A 166 2.47 17.83 -3.30
C GLU A 166 3.80 17.90 -2.55
N GLU A 167 4.15 16.87 -1.79
CA GLU A 167 5.24 16.91 -0.81
C GLU A 167 6.49 16.11 -1.27
N LEU A 168 6.31 14.96 -1.94
CA LEU A 168 7.41 14.07 -2.34
C LEU A 168 8.14 14.58 -3.57
N LYS A 169 9.46 14.37 -3.59
CA LYS A 169 10.34 14.63 -4.73
C LYS A 169 10.76 13.37 -5.47
N ILE A 170 10.68 12.22 -4.80
CA ILE A 170 10.91 10.89 -5.39
C ILE A 170 9.59 10.31 -5.92
N PRO A 171 9.64 9.41 -6.92
CA PRO A 171 8.43 8.77 -7.44
C PRO A 171 7.74 7.92 -6.37
N PHE A 172 6.41 7.82 -6.50
CA PHE A 172 5.63 6.91 -5.67
C PHE A 172 4.60 6.16 -6.49
N VAL A 173 4.18 5.00 -5.97
CA VAL A 173 3.07 4.21 -6.51
C VAL A 173 1.89 4.24 -5.54
N ALA A 174 0.67 4.19 -6.10
CA ALA A 174 -0.55 4.04 -5.34
C ALA A 174 -0.74 2.58 -4.90
N SER A 175 -1.07 2.35 -3.65
CA SER A 175 -1.36 1.02 -3.10
C SER A 175 -2.63 1.06 -2.24
N GLY A 176 -3.39 -0.04 -2.21
CA GLY A 176 -4.73 -0.07 -1.63
C GLY A 176 -5.80 0.39 -2.62
N GLY A 177 -6.84 -0.43 -2.79
CA GLY A 177 -7.92 -0.15 -3.74
C GLY A 177 -7.58 -0.34 -5.22
N MET A 178 -6.37 -0.79 -5.55
CA MET A 178 -5.89 -0.93 -6.92
C MET A 178 -6.23 -2.32 -7.49
N ALA A 179 -6.98 -2.39 -8.59
CA ALA A 179 -7.44 -3.66 -9.17
C ALA A 179 -7.31 -3.74 -10.70
N ASP A 180 -7.53 -2.64 -11.41
CA ASP A 180 -7.71 -2.62 -12.85
C ASP A 180 -7.18 -1.34 -13.51
N GLY A 181 -7.36 -1.22 -14.84
CA GLY A 181 -6.91 -0.06 -15.60
C GLY A 181 -7.54 1.27 -15.14
N ARG A 182 -8.76 1.25 -14.59
CA ARG A 182 -9.41 2.45 -14.02
C ARG A 182 -8.63 2.93 -12.80
N SER A 183 -8.21 1.98 -11.95
CA SER A 183 -7.38 2.28 -10.76
C SER A 183 -6.03 2.86 -11.18
N LEU A 184 -5.40 2.33 -12.25
CA LEU A 184 -4.14 2.85 -12.77
C LEU A 184 -4.28 4.29 -13.27
N VAL A 185 -5.32 4.58 -14.07
CA VAL A 185 -5.59 5.94 -14.56
C VAL A 185 -5.84 6.90 -13.41
N ALA A 186 -6.64 6.50 -12.42
CA ALA A 186 -6.90 7.31 -11.23
C ALA A 186 -5.60 7.58 -10.45
N ALA A 187 -4.77 6.56 -10.23
CA ALA A 187 -3.48 6.70 -9.55
C ALA A 187 -2.56 7.70 -10.27
N LEU A 188 -2.42 7.58 -11.59
CA LEU A 188 -1.63 8.49 -12.41
C LEU A 188 -2.19 9.93 -12.37
N SER A 189 -3.51 10.09 -12.42
CA SER A 189 -4.19 11.40 -12.34
C SER A 189 -4.01 12.06 -10.98
N LEU A 190 -3.87 11.27 -9.90
CA LEU A 190 -3.61 11.76 -8.54
C LEU A 190 -2.11 11.97 -8.25
N GLY A 191 -1.24 11.83 -9.27
CA GLY A 191 0.18 12.14 -9.19
C GLY A 191 1.10 10.96 -8.89
N ALA A 192 0.57 9.73 -8.73
CA ALA A 192 1.39 8.53 -8.63
C ALA A 192 2.07 8.21 -9.98
N ALA A 193 3.20 7.53 -9.94
CA ALA A 193 3.92 7.06 -11.13
C ALA A 193 3.60 5.59 -11.50
N GLY A 194 2.62 4.98 -10.84
CA GLY A 194 2.17 3.61 -11.05
C GLY A 194 1.30 3.11 -9.91
N MET A 195 1.00 1.82 -9.90
CA MET A 195 0.24 1.18 -8.84
C MET A 195 0.91 -0.08 -8.30
N ASN A 196 0.66 -0.36 -7.02
CA ASN A 196 1.04 -1.58 -6.33
C ASN A 196 -0.23 -2.35 -5.96
N MET A 197 -0.36 -3.59 -6.41
CA MET A 197 -1.51 -4.45 -6.16
C MET A 197 -1.12 -5.65 -5.30
N GLY A 198 -1.90 -5.93 -4.26
CA GLY A 198 -1.80 -7.15 -3.46
C GLY A 198 -2.96 -8.09 -3.77
N THR A 199 -4.11 -7.84 -3.15
CA THR A 199 -5.30 -8.71 -3.17
C THR A 199 -5.72 -9.13 -4.58
N ARG A 200 -5.65 -8.24 -5.58
CA ARG A 200 -5.96 -8.58 -6.97
C ARG A 200 -5.08 -9.68 -7.53
N PHE A 201 -3.76 -9.68 -7.20
CA PHE A 201 -2.85 -10.72 -7.66
C PHE A 201 -3.03 -12.06 -6.94
N ILE A 202 -3.57 -12.09 -5.71
CA ILE A 202 -3.95 -13.35 -5.04
C ILE A 202 -4.96 -14.13 -5.90
N ALA A 203 -5.89 -13.43 -6.55
CA ALA A 203 -6.90 -14.01 -7.44
C ALA A 203 -6.39 -14.12 -8.89
N THR A 204 -5.20 -14.71 -9.08
CA THR A 204 -4.66 -15.07 -10.40
C THR A 204 -4.34 -16.57 -10.48
N LYS A 205 -4.22 -17.10 -11.71
CA LYS A 205 -3.92 -18.52 -11.92
C LYS A 205 -2.58 -18.92 -11.30
N GLU A 206 -1.56 -18.04 -11.40
CA GLU A 206 -0.18 -18.30 -10.99
C GLU A 206 0.06 -18.06 -9.50
N ALA A 207 -0.84 -17.39 -8.78
CA ALA A 207 -0.70 -17.26 -7.32
C ALA A 207 -0.74 -18.66 -6.69
N PRO A 208 0.33 -19.11 -5.98
CA PRO A 208 0.44 -20.44 -5.44
C PRO A 208 -0.33 -20.60 -4.13
N VAL A 209 -1.59 -20.21 -4.15
CA VAL A 209 -2.52 -20.32 -3.02
C VAL A 209 -3.64 -21.30 -3.35
N HIS A 210 -4.24 -21.86 -2.29
CA HIS A 210 -5.35 -22.79 -2.43
C HIS A 210 -6.54 -22.17 -3.16
N GLN A 211 -7.27 -22.94 -3.96
CA GLN A 211 -8.40 -22.45 -4.76
C GLN A 211 -9.50 -21.81 -3.90
N ASN A 212 -9.70 -22.26 -2.67
CA ASN A 212 -10.66 -21.66 -1.74
C ASN A 212 -10.37 -20.19 -1.46
N VAL A 213 -9.08 -19.78 -1.38
CA VAL A 213 -8.68 -18.38 -1.18
C VAL A 213 -9.10 -17.53 -2.39
N LYS A 214 -8.83 -18.03 -3.61
CA LYS A 214 -9.22 -17.34 -4.85
C LYS A 214 -10.74 -17.23 -4.97
N ASN A 215 -11.46 -18.30 -4.66
CA ASN A 215 -12.92 -18.32 -4.68
C ASN A 215 -13.53 -17.39 -3.64
N ALA A 216 -12.94 -17.30 -2.44
CA ALA A 216 -13.39 -16.35 -1.42
C ALA A 216 -13.25 -14.89 -1.87
N LEU A 217 -12.17 -14.56 -2.59
CA LEU A 217 -11.97 -13.22 -3.14
C LEU A 217 -12.98 -12.87 -4.24
N VAL A 218 -13.28 -13.85 -5.12
CA VAL A 218 -14.27 -13.64 -6.21
C VAL A 218 -15.68 -13.53 -5.67
N ALA A 219 -15.99 -14.19 -4.56
CA ALA A 219 -17.30 -14.12 -3.90
C ALA A 219 -17.48 -12.89 -3.00
N ALA A 220 -16.39 -12.23 -2.61
CA ALA A 220 -16.41 -11.10 -1.68
C ALA A 220 -16.89 -9.81 -2.35
N THR A 221 -17.49 -8.95 -1.54
CA THR A 221 -17.84 -7.57 -1.88
C THR A 221 -16.91 -6.59 -1.15
N GLU A 222 -17.03 -5.31 -1.44
CA GLU A 222 -16.33 -4.23 -0.71
C GLU A 222 -16.70 -4.15 0.78
N LEU A 223 -17.81 -4.80 1.18
CA LEU A 223 -18.30 -4.84 2.56
C LEU A 223 -17.72 -6.01 3.37
N ASP A 224 -17.00 -6.95 2.76
CA ASP A 224 -16.56 -8.19 3.40
C ASP A 224 -15.18 -8.10 4.03
N THR A 225 -14.64 -6.91 4.25
CA THR A 225 -13.42 -6.73 5.04
C THR A 225 -13.72 -6.18 6.43
N ARG A 226 -12.83 -6.48 7.37
CA ARG A 226 -12.88 -5.98 8.76
C ARG A 226 -11.52 -5.44 9.16
N LEU A 227 -11.54 -4.43 10.04
CA LEU A 227 -10.34 -3.96 10.74
C LEU A 227 -10.28 -4.63 12.10
N ILE A 228 -9.13 -5.19 12.44
CA ILE A 228 -8.83 -5.85 13.71
C ILE A 228 -7.62 -5.21 14.37
N MET A 229 -7.37 -5.50 15.65
CA MET A 229 -6.21 -5.08 16.44
C MET A 229 -6.03 -3.55 16.59
N ARG A 230 -7.12 -2.76 16.47
CA ARG A 230 -7.05 -1.30 16.63
C ARG A 230 -6.63 -0.87 18.02
N SER A 231 -7.16 -1.51 19.07
CA SER A 231 -6.79 -1.22 20.47
C SER A 231 -5.32 -1.51 20.75
N LEU A 232 -4.71 -2.42 19.99
CA LEU A 232 -3.28 -2.71 20.04
C LEU A 232 -2.42 -1.74 19.22
N ARG A 233 -3.02 -0.78 18.51
CA ARG A 233 -2.35 0.12 17.55
C ARG A 233 -1.52 -0.66 16.52
N ASN A 234 -2.08 -1.77 16.09
CA ASN A 234 -1.55 -2.65 15.06
C ASN A 234 -2.67 -3.04 14.09
N THR A 235 -3.44 -2.03 13.67
CA THR A 235 -4.63 -2.20 12.82
C THR A 235 -4.30 -2.99 11.57
N GLU A 236 -5.05 -4.08 11.34
CA GLU A 236 -4.97 -4.90 10.14
C GLU A 236 -6.34 -5.00 9.47
N ARG A 237 -6.37 -4.90 8.12
CA ARG A 237 -7.56 -5.17 7.32
C ARG A 237 -7.52 -6.59 6.79
N VAL A 238 -8.53 -7.37 7.11
CA VAL A 238 -8.65 -8.79 6.81
C VAL A 238 -9.98 -9.13 6.14
N LEU A 239 -10.04 -10.25 5.41
CA LEU A 239 -11.31 -10.77 4.92
C LEU A 239 -12.13 -11.31 6.10
N ARG A 240 -13.44 -11.01 6.10
CA ARG A 240 -14.37 -11.51 7.11
C ARG A 240 -14.53 -13.01 6.98
N ASN A 241 -14.43 -13.72 8.08
CA ASN A 241 -14.75 -15.14 8.25
C ASN A 241 -15.20 -15.41 9.70
N ALA A 242 -15.61 -16.63 10.02
CA ALA A 242 -16.11 -16.97 11.35
C ALA A 242 -15.07 -16.73 12.46
N ASN A 243 -13.77 -16.90 12.18
CA ASN A 243 -12.70 -16.63 13.14
C ASN A 243 -12.52 -15.12 13.38
N VAL A 244 -12.58 -14.30 12.32
CA VAL A 244 -12.51 -12.83 12.43
C VAL A 244 -13.69 -12.27 13.20
N ASP A 245 -14.92 -12.79 12.99
CA ASP A 245 -16.08 -12.36 13.76
C ASP A 245 -15.89 -12.64 15.26
N ARG A 246 -15.35 -13.82 15.61
CA ARG A 246 -15.01 -14.19 17.01
C ARG A 246 -13.91 -13.28 17.58
N LEU A 247 -12.88 -12.96 16.78
CA LEU A 247 -11.81 -12.07 17.20
C LEU A 247 -12.36 -10.67 17.54
N ILE A 248 -13.27 -10.14 16.72
CA ILE A 248 -13.90 -8.84 16.96
C ILE A 248 -14.76 -8.87 18.25
N GLU A 249 -15.41 -9.97 18.56
CA GLU A 249 -16.12 -10.13 19.83
C GLU A 249 -15.17 -10.06 21.04
N ILE A 250 -14.02 -10.76 20.96
CA ILE A 250 -12.99 -10.70 22.00
C ILE A 250 -12.46 -9.25 22.16
N GLU A 251 -12.19 -8.56 21.07
CA GLU A 251 -11.77 -7.15 21.09
C GLU A 251 -12.81 -6.25 21.77
N ARG A 252 -14.08 -6.44 21.44
CA ARG A 252 -15.18 -5.66 22.04
C ARG A 252 -15.34 -5.92 23.53
N GLU A 253 -15.20 -7.18 23.96
CA GLU A 253 -15.31 -7.55 25.38
C GLU A 253 -14.13 -7.03 26.22
N LYS A 254 -12.94 -7.10 25.66
CA LYS A 254 -11.69 -6.71 26.37
C LYS A 254 -11.42 -5.22 26.30
N GLY A 255 -11.82 -4.53 25.25
CA GLY A 255 -11.57 -3.11 25.01
C GLY A 255 -10.09 -2.75 25.16
N ASP A 256 -9.79 -1.72 25.96
CA ASP A 256 -8.41 -1.26 26.21
C ASP A 256 -7.55 -2.26 27.00
N LYS A 257 -8.13 -3.34 27.52
CA LYS A 257 -7.40 -4.40 28.23
C LYS A 257 -6.95 -5.54 27.31
N LEU A 258 -7.29 -5.47 26.02
CA LEU A 258 -6.88 -6.48 25.04
C LEU A 258 -5.35 -6.60 25.01
N LYS A 259 -4.87 -7.84 24.97
CA LYS A 259 -3.46 -8.18 24.74
C LYS A 259 -3.35 -9.09 23.53
N ILE A 260 -2.18 -9.11 22.91
CA ILE A 260 -1.94 -10.00 21.75
C ILE A 260 -2.15 -11.47 22.09
N ASP A 261 -1.83 -11.88 23.33
CA ASP A 261 -2.02 -13.25 23.81
C ASP A 261 -3.50 -13.68 23.82
N ASP A 262 -4.43 -12.73 23.95
CA ASP A 262 -5.88 -13.02 23.97
C ASP A 262 -6.40 -13.45 22.58
N ILE A 263 -5.69 -13.10 21.51
CA ILE A 263 -6.06 -13.33 20.12
C ILE A 263 -4.95 -14.04 19.32
N HIS A 264 -3.91 -14.51 19.99
CA HIS A 264 -2.74 -15.12 19.37
C HIS A 264 -3.12 -16.21 18.36
N ASP A 265 -3.99 -17.13 18.74
CA ASP A 265 -4.37 -18.28 17.91
C ASP A 265 -5.19 -17.90 16.66
N GLN A 266 -5.76 -16.68 16.63
CA GLN A 266 -6.52 -16.15 15.51
C GLN A 266 -5.64 -15.44 14.49
N VAL A 267 -4.44 -15.01 14.88
CA VAL A 267 -3.57 -14.17 14.02
C VAL A 267 -2.18 -14.77 13.77
N ALA A 268 -1.65 -15.59 14.68
CA ALA A 268 -0.29 -16.11 14.57
C ALA A 268 -0.27 -17.51 13.93
N GLY A 269 0.65 -17.71 12.96
CA GLY A 269 0.86 -19.03 12.32
C GLY A 269 -0.30 -19.54 11.45
N VAL A 270 -1.29 -18.73 11.15
CA VAL A 270 -2.52 -19.12 10.44
C VAL A 270 -2.36 -19.13 8.91
N TYR A 271 -1.44 -18.34 8.38
CA TYR A 271 -1.29 -18.16 6.93
C TYR A 271 -1.05 -19.43 6.13
N PRO A 272 -0.16 -20.39 6.53
CA PRO A 272 0.01 -21.63 5.79
C PRO A 272 -1.29 -22.44 5.69
N ARG A 273 -2.04 -22.52 6.80
CA ARG A 273 -3.31 -23.26 6.86
C ARG A 273 -4.37 -22.66 5.93
N ILE A 274 -4.39 -21.32 5.80
CA ILE A 274 -5.33 -20.63 4.91
C ILE A 274 -4.81 -20.66 3.48
N MET A 275 -3.61 -20.15 3.25
CA MET A 275 -3.09 -19.91 1.90
C MET A 275 -2.76 -21.20 1.17
N LEU A 276 -2.17 -22.20 1.85
CA LEU A 276 -1.72 -23.44 1.23
C LEU A 276 -2.72 -24.59 1.39
N GLU A 277 -3.41 -24.68 2.53
CA GLU A 277 -4.32 -25.79 2.84
C GLU A 277 -5.80 -25.44 2.62
N GLY A 278 -6.13 -24.17 2.41
CA GLY A 278 -7.49 -23.71 2.12
C GLY A 278 -8.47 -23.75 3.30
N GLN A 279 -7.95 -23.76 4.54
CA GLN A 279 -8.73 -23.74 5.78
C GLN A 279 -9.18 -22.29 6.08
N MET A 280 -10.23 -21.82 5.41
CA MET A 280 -10.61 -20.40 5.37
C MET A 280 -10.93 -19.77 6.73
N ASP A 281 -11.40 -20.57 7.70
CA ASP A 281 -11.71 -20.15 9.07
C ASP A 281 -10.58 -20.41 10.07
N ALA A 282 -9.36 -20.76 9.59
CA ALA A 282 -8.23 -21.04 10.48
C ALA A 282 -7.70 -19.81 11.21
N GLY A 283 -8.03 -18.61 10.75
CA GLY A 283 -7.61 -17.34 11.35
C GLY A 283 -7.86 -16.14 10.47
N ALA A 284 -7.29 -15.00 10.86
CA ALA A 284 -7.33 -13.77 10.09
C ALA A 284 -6.29 -13.76 8.97
N TRP A 285 -6.62 -13.20 7.80
CA TRP A 285 -5.70 -13.02 6.69
C TRP A 285 -5.98 -11.73 5.92
N SER A 286 -4.92 -11.07 5.50
CA SER A 286 -4.96 -9.74 4.89
C SER A 286 -5.74 -9.73 3.58
N CYS A 287 -6.70 -8.83 3.47
CA CYS A 287 -7.51 -8.62 2.27
C CYS A 287 -7.95 -7.16 2.18
N GLY A 288 -7.69 -6.50 1.05
CA GLY A 288 -8.11 -5.11 0.81
C GLY A 288 -9.58 -5.00 0.42
N MET A 289 -10.16 -3.81 0.58
CA MET A 289 -11.53 -3.51 0.14
C MET A 289 -11.72 -3.72 -1.36
N VAL A 290 -10.63 -3.74 -2.11
CA VAL A 290 -10.58 -4.02 -3.55
C VAL A 290 -11.16 -5.39 -3.92
N ALA A 291 -11.37 -6.29 -2.96
CA ALA A 291 -12.08 -7.56 -3.19
C ALA A 291 -13.42 -7.35 -3.92
N GLY A 292 -14.14 -6.26 -3.61
CA GLY A 292 -15.38 -5.92 -4.31
C GLY A 292 -15.25 -5.60 -5.81
N LEU A 293 -14.00 -5.49 -6.33
CA LEU A 293 -13.72 -5.31 -7.75
C LEU A 293 -13.12 -6.57 -8.41
N ILE A 294 -13.04 -7.70 -7.68
CA ILE A 294 -12.43 -8.95 -8.15
C ILE A 294 -13.52 -9.97 -8.48
N HIS A 295 -13.76 -10.19 -9.78
CA HIS A 295 -14.87 -11.04 -10.25
C HIS A 295 -14.38 -12.24 -11.07
N ASP A 296 -13.05 -12.40 -11.25
CA ASP A 296 -12.46 -13.48 -12.04
C ASP A 296 -11.06 -13.88 -11.53
N ILE A 297 -10.53 -14.98 -12.07
CA ILE A 297 -9.21 -15.53 -11.78
C ILE A 297 -8.42 -15.63 -13.12
N PRO A 298 -7.94 -14.50 -13.68
CA PRO A 298 -7.16 -14.50 -14.90
C PRO A 298 -5.73 -14.99 -14.66
N SER A 299 -4.94 -15.19 -15.73
CA SER A 299 -3.49 -15.22 -15.61
C SER A 299 -2.93 -13.82 -15.28
N CYS A 300 -1.71 -13.77 -14.74
CA CYS A 300 -1.02 -12.50 -14.52
C CYS A 300 -0.88 -11.69 -15.81
N LYS A 301 -0.61 -12.37 -16.93
CA LYS A 301 -0.52 -11.71 -18.24
C LYS A 301 -1.85 -11.10 -18.66
N GLU A 302 -2.95 -11.88 -18.64
CA GLU A 302 -4.29 -11.39 -18.94
C GLU A 302 -4.68 -10.19 -18.06
N LEU A 303 -4.31 -10.23 -16.76
CA LEU A 303 -4.59 -9.14 -15.83
C LEU A 303 -3.80 -7.87 -16.19
N VAL A 304 -2.50 -8.00 -16.45
CA VAL A 304 -1.63 -6.85 -16.76
C VAL A 304 -2.00 -6.25 -18.12
N ASP A 305 -2.25 -7.08 -19.14
CA ASP A 305 -2.68 -6.64 -20.46
C ASP A 305 -4.01 -5.86 -20.39
N ARG A 306 -5.03 -6.39 -19.67
CA ARG A 306 -6.31 -5.68 -19.45
C ARG A 306 -6.12 -4.34 -18.73
N ASN A 307 -5.21 -4.27 -17.78
CA ASN A 307 -4.93 -3.02 -17.07
C ASN A 307 -4.27 -1.98 -17.96
N HIS A 308 -3.44 -2.43 -18.91
CA HIS A 308 -2.82 -1.57 -19.91
C HIS A 308 -3.82 -1.10 -20.98
N GLU A 309 -4.63 -2.00 -21.53
CA GLU A 309 -5.61 -1.71 -22.58
C GLU A 309 -6.78 -0.86 -22.06
N ARG A 310 -7.33 -1.18 -20.88
CA ARG A 310 -8.44 -0.43 -20.26
C ARG A 310 -8.02 0.92 -19.70
N GLY A 311 -6.75 1.09 -19.36
CA GLY A 311 -6.19 2.42 -19.08
C GLY A 311 -6.22 3.34 -20.31
N GLY A 312 -6.53 2.80 -21.49
CA GLY A 312 -6.61 3.52 -22.76
C GLY A 312 -7.99 3.59 -23.44
N THR A 313 -8.94 2.68 -23.20
CA THR A 313 -10.09 2.57 -24.13
C THR A 313 -11.46 2.15 -23.56
N ASP A 314 -11.56 1.49 -22.40
CA ASP A 314 -12.86 1.01 -21.91
C ASP A 314 -13.30 1.67 -20.61
N HIS A 315 -13.76 2.92 -20.71
CA HIS A 315 -14.69 3.41 -19.70
C HIS A 315 -16.06 2.74 -19.92
N PRO A 316 -16.69 2.15 -18.89
CA PRO A 316 -18.11 1.85 -19.00
C PRO A 316 -18.82 3.15 -19.38
N GLN A 317 -19.60 3.12 -20.46
CA GLN A 317 -20.43 4.25 -20.85
C GLN A 317 -21.24 4.68 -19.60
N PRO A 318 -21.27 5.95 -19.23
CA PRO A 318 -22.18 6.41 -18.18
C PRO A 318 -23.59 6.05 -18.60
N PRO A 319 -24.49 5.78 -17.65
CA PRO A 319 -25.91 5.58 -17.97
C PRO A 319 -26.41 6.76 -18.81
N ASP A 320 -27.18 6.45 -19.84
CA ASP A 320 -27.77 7.47 -20.74
C ASP A 320 -28.39 8.60 -19.93
N GLY A 321 -28.00 9.83 -20.22
CA GLY A 321 -28.60 11.03 -19.62
C GLY A 321 -27.74 11.82 -18.62
N VAL A 322 -26.44 11.53 -18.48
CA VAL A 322 -25.53 12.39 -17.71
C VAL A 322 -25.10 13.60 -18.56
N PRO A 323 -25.52 14.85 -18.24
CA PRO A 323 -25.15 16.03 -19.01
C PRO A 323 -23.65 16.32 -18.93
N GLY A 324 -23.01 16.63 -20.04
CA GLY A 324 -21.62 17.06 -20.10
C GLY A 324 -20.59 15.95 -20.39
N TRP A 325 -21.03 14.75 -20.71
CA TRP A 325 -20.17 13.69 -21.22
C TRP A 325 -20.22 13.68 -22.75
N ASP A 326 -19.34 14.44 -23.39
CA ASP A 326 -19.16 14.40 -24.85
C ASP A 326 -18.35 13.15 -25.17
N GLY A 327 -19.02 12.17 -25.79
CA GLY A 327 -18.40 10.93 -26.26
C GLY A 327 -17.16 11.21 -27.08
N GLY A 328 -16.10 10.41 -26.88
CA GLY A 328 -14.87 10.47 -27.66
C GLY A 328 -15.09 10.43 -29.18
N ASP A 329 -13.98 10.53 -29.94
CA ASP A 329 -14.02 10.53 -31.41
C ASP A 329 -14.86 9.37 -31.98
N ALA A 330 -15.22 9.43 -33.26
CA ALA A 330 -16.04 8.40 -33.94
C ALA A 330 -15.47 6.97 -33.92
N LYS A 331 -14.34 6.76 -33.20
CA LYS A 331 -13.69 5.45 -32.95
C LYS A 331 -13.65 5.12 -31.45
N GLY A 332 -14.39 5.82 -30.57
CA GLY A 332 -14.46 5.57 -29.14
C GLY A 332 -13.14 5.84 -28.39
N ARG A 333 -12.20 6.59 -28.96
CA ARG A 333 -10.98 6.99 -28.30
C ARG A 333 -11.19 8.28 -27.54
N LEU A 334 -11.05 8.22 -26.22
CA LEU A 334 -10.90 9.43 -25.40
C LEU A 334 -9.57 10.09 -25.81
N THR A 335 -9.63 11.29 -26.34
CA THR A 335 -8.46 12.16 -26.37
C THR A 335 -8.12 12.48 -24.91
N PRO A 336 -6.91 12.14 -24.42
CA PRO A 336 -6.55 12.52 -23.06
C PRO A 336 -6.66 14.04 -22.97
N PRO A 337 -7.28 14.60 -21.92
CA PRO A 337 -7.24 16.03 -21.72
C PRO A 337 -5.75 16.45 -21.70
N ASN A 338 -5.44 17.61 -22.25
CA ASN A 338 -4.07 18.16 -22.39
C ASN A 338 -3.26 18.22 -21.07
N PHE A 339 -3.82 17.79 -19.96
CA PHE A 339 -3.18 17.61 -18.66
C PHE A 339 -2.11 16.50 -18.62
N LEU A 340 -2.22 15.44 -19.45
CA LEU A 340 -1.25 14.34 -19.43
C LEU A 340 0.07 14.68 -20.15
N THR A 341 0.06 15.65 -21.07
CA THR A 341 1.28 16.08 -21.75
C THR A 341 2.13 17.05 -20.92
N THR A 342 1.57 17.69 -19.89
CA THR A 342 2.29 18.60 -18.98
C THR A 342 2.91 17.90 -17.78
N ALA A 343 2.36 16.76 -17.33
CA ALA A 343 2.93 15.98 -16.23
C ALA A 343 4.24 15.27 -16.61
N ALA A 344 4.45 14.95 -17.90
CA ALA A 344 5.68 14.35 -18.39
C ALA A 344 6.89 15.31 -18.46
N ASN A 345 6.67 16.62 -18.34
CA ASN A 345 7.72 17.63 -18.50
C ASN A 345 8.02 18.44 -17.23
N GLY A 346 7.91 17.89 -16.05
CA GLY A 346 8.58 18.38 -14.84
C GLY A 346 8.53 19.89 -14.55
N ARG A 347 7.48 20.64 -14.95
CA ARG A 347 7.36 22.08 -14.69
C ARG A 347 6.01 22.45 -14.10
N TRP A 348 5.79 22.06 -12.86
CA TRP A 348 4.91 22.78 -11.95
C TRP A 348 5.73 23.84 -11.20
N ASN A 349 6.23 24.86 -11.92
CA ASN A 349 6.83 26.02 -11.29
C ASN A 349 6.08 27.29 -11.72
N ARG A 350 5.50 27.95 -10.71
CA ARG A 350 5.07 29.35 -10.68
C ARG A 350 3.75 29.73 -11.37
N ALA A 351 2.68 29.49 -10.68
CA ALA A 351 1.59 30.48 -10.63
C ALA A 351 1.46 31.06 -9.20
N ARG A 352 2.58 31.47 -8.60
CA ARG A 352 2.59 32.43 -7.46
C ARG A 352 2.95 33.78 -8.01
N GLY A 353 1.96 34.58 -8.33
CA GLY A 353 2.16 35.98 -8.67
C GLY A 353 1.03 36.49 -9.52
N LEU A 354 -0.07 36.87 -8.92
CA LEU A 354 -1.01 37.95 -9.29
C LEU A 354 -2.32 37.79 -8.48
N LEU A 355 -2.21 37.93 -7.17
CA LEU A 355 -3.31 38.44 -6.36
C LEU A 355 -2.82 39.73 -5.72
N ASN A 356 -3.10 40.81 -6.45
CA ASN A 356 -2.91 42.19 -6.03
C ASN A 356 -3.74 42.42 -4.75
N LYS A 357 -3.07 42.63 -3.64
CA LYS A 357 -3.66 43.22 -2.46
C LYS A 357 -3.90 44.72 -2.79
N ASP A 358 -5.13 45.07 -3.15
CA ASP A 358 -5.65 46.41 -2.91
C ASP A 358 -7.12 46.45 -3.36
N LYS A 359 -7.95 46.96 -2.44
CA LYS A 359 -9.36 47.33 -2.54
C LYS A 359 -10.42 46.33 -2.05
N ILE A 360 -10.58 46.32 -0.72
CA ILE A 360 -11.89 46.11 -0.12
C ILE A 360 -12.22 47.38 0.70
N PRO A 361 -13.30 48.09 0.38
CA PRO A 361 -13.71 49.26 1.17
C PRO A 361 -14.42 48.82 2.44
N SER A 362 -14.00 49.37 3.57
CA SER A 362 -14.66 49.27 4.87
C SER A 362 -16.04 49.95 4.82
N LYS A 363 -17.10 49.18 5.07
CA LYS A 363 -18.40 49.74 5.52
C LYS A 363 -18.62 49.37 6.97
N SER A 364 -18.56 50.37 7.82
CA SER A 364 -19.00 50.32 9.21
C SER A 364 -20.52 50.13 9.28
N ILE A 365 -20.96 49.13 10.07
CA ILE A 365 -22.33 49.10 10.59
C ILE A 365 -22.23 48.95 12.09
N SER A 366 -22.56 50.04 12.78
CA SER A 366 -22.82 50.11 14.22
C SER A 366 -24.18 49.49 14.53
N GLY A 367 -24.26 48.63 15.51
CA GLY A 367 -25.52 48.08 16.02
C GLY A 367 -25.26 47.15 17.21
N GLY A 368 -25.30 47.75 18.40
CA GLY A 368 -25.08 47.00 19.66
C GLY A 368 -26.30 46.18 20.08
N VAL A 369 -26.01 44.99 20.63
CA VAL A 369 -26.89 44.36 21.62
C VAL A 369 -26.00 43.65 22.66
N ARG A 370 -26.21 44.02 23.91
CA ARG A 370 -25.57 43.46 25.12
C ARG A 370 -26.30 42.19 25.56
N GLY A 371 -25.53 41.21 26.05
CA GLY A 371 -26.05 40.04 26.84
C GLY A 371 -24.95 39.00 27.10
N PRO A 372 -24.95 38.24 28.20
CA PRO A 372 -23.82 38.23 29.16
C PRO A 372 -22.79 37.11 28.96
N GLU A 373 -21.58 37.40 29.40
CA GLU A 373 -20.42 36.49 29.54
C GLU A 373 -20.72 35.26 30.39
N LYS A 374 -20.37 34.08 29.88
CA LYS A 374 -20.02 32.93 30.74
C LYS A 374 -18.59 32.51 30.43
N ARG A 375 -17.70 32.88 31.38
CA ARG A 375 -16.30 32.42 31.40
C ARG A 375 -16.30 30.95 31.84
N PHE A 376 -15.75 30.06 30.99
CA PHE A 376 -15.26 28.76 31.42
C PHE A 376 -13.73 28.82 31.58
N PHE A 377 -13.27 28.83 32.82
CA PHE A 377 -11.88 28.59 33.18
C PHE A 377 -11.59 27.09 33.09
N CYS A 378 -10.67 26.70 32.22
CA CYS A 378 -10.07 25.38 32.27
C CYS A 378 -8.67 25.51 32.90
N SER A 379 -8.56 25.11 34.18
CA SER A 379 -7.31 25.10 34.94
C SER A 379 -6.66 23.72 34.78
N CYS A 380 -5.66 23.61 33.91
CA CYS A 380 -4.71 22.49 33.97
C CYS A 380 -3.54 22.88 34.87
N ARG A 381 -3.52 22.36 36.10
CA ARG A 381 -2.35 22.36 37.00
C ARG A 381 -1.47 21.16 36.66
N CYS A 382 -0.24 21.44 36.30
CA CYS A 382 0.87 20.50 36.25
C CYS A 382 1.48 20.38 37.66
N PRO A 383 1.74 19.22 38.25
CA PRO A 383 2.61 19.08 39.40
C PRO A 383 4.05 18.80 38.93
N ARG A 384 4.93 19.74 39.28
CA ARG A 384 6.39 19.50 39.35
C ARG A 384 6.74 18.99 40.76
N ASP A 385 7.82 18.20 40.77
CA ASP A 385 8.76 17.91 41.83
C ASP A 385 8.36 16.95 42.96
N ARG A 386 9.03 15.79 42.95
CA ARG A 386 9.81 15.32 44.14
C ARG A 386 10.92 14.37 43.71
N MET A 387 12.15 14.87 43.73
CA MET A 387 13.36 14.06 43.90
C MET A 387 13.35 13.45 45.32
N GLY A 388 13.60 12.14 45.38
CA GLY A 388 13.90 11.41 46.62
C GLY A 388 15.03 10.43 46.35
N ARG A 389 16.23 10.79 46.78
CA ARG A 389 17.40 9.90 46.88
C ARG A 389 17.12 8.80 47.87
N LEU A 390 17.45 7.55 47.54
CA LEU A 390 17.85 6.56 48.55
C LEU A 390 18.97 5.67 47.97
N ARG A 391 20.06 5.62 48.78
CA ARG A 391 21.27 4.83 48.60
C ARG A 391 21.07 3.39 49.05
N ALA A 392 21.76 2.50 48.37
CA ALA A 392 22.49 1.28 48.78
C ALA A 392 21.96 0.42 49.95
N ARG A 393 21.59 -0.83 49.60
CA ARG A 393 22.31 -2.04 50.11
C ARG A 393 22.14 -3.16 49.11
#